data_dc00445b6cd01908d6b7e839bd144c8e
#
_entry.id   dc00445b6cd01908d6b7e839bd144c8e
#
_cell.length_a   1.000
_cell.length_b   1.000
_cell.length_c   1.000
_cell.angle_alpha   90.00
_cell.angle_beta   90.00
_cell.angle_gamma   90.00
#
_symmetry.space_group_name_H-M   'P 1'
#
loop_
_entity.id
_entity.type
_entity.pdbx_description
1 polymer ?
#
loop_
_entity_poly.entity_id
_entity_poly.type
_entity_poly.pdbx_seq_one_letter_code
_entity_poly.pdbx_strand_id
1 'polypeptide(L)'
;MKNHKKHIVFSGFLLMMFVLGLMFFFSIINKKEQSAQCATEIEGLRSRVLLQSRYSGLIKIPENNKLKNIKGSLQCFSIVFPESKLVLYISSNQCDSCINDAIDKVETYLKKHPEFKYVIISKGFSLRELKLMQTDRNINADIYALTNIELSFFNKMDEVHYPYYFVVNKNLEVSNIFFPIKSSSILEDRYFKQINHME
;
A
#
# COMPACT_ATOMS: atom_id res chain seq x y z
N MET A 1 -16.14 4.54 69.27
CA MET A 1 -15.71 3.63 68.21
C MET A 1 -16.67 3.40 67.03
N LYS A 2 -17.99 3.56 67.14
CA LYS A 2 -18.97 3.30 66.07
C LYS A 2 -18.93 4.31 64.90
N ASN A 3 -18.57 5.56 65.13
CA ASN A 3 -18.56 6.61 64.06
C ASN A 3 -17.34 6.53 63.14
N HIS A 4 -16.16 6.11 63.63
CA HIS A 4 -14.98 5.96 62.78
C HIS A 4 -15.16 4.91 61.67
N LYS A 5 -15.82 3.79 61.93
CA LYS A 5 -16.10 2.74 60.92
C LYS A 5 -17.03 3.22 59.81
N LYS A 6 -18.01 4.09 60.11
CA LYS A 6 -18.91 4.67 59.10
C LYS A 6 -18.20 5.60 58.14
N HIS A 7 -17.25 6.42 58.62
CA HIS A 7 -16.45 7.31 57.77
C HIS A 7 -15.53 6.57 56.84
N ILE A 8 -14.91 5.46 57.28
CA ILE A 8 -14.02 4.63 56.44
C ILE A 8 -14.81 3.96 55.30
N VAL A 9 -16.01 3.42 55.59
CA VAL A 9 -16.86 2.77 54.59
C VAL A 9 -17.35 3.79 53.53
N PHE A 10 -17.76 4.98 54.00
CA PHE A 10 -18.22 6.04 53.10
C PHE A 10 -17.11 6.57 52.20
N SER A 11 -15.90 6.77 52.76
CA SER A 11 -14.72 7.18 51.96
C SER A 11 -14.32 6.13 50.92
N GLY A 12 -14.37 4.85 51.27
CA GLY A 12 -14.11 3.74 50.33
C GLY A 12 -15.12 3.68 49.18
N PHE A 13 -16.42 3.93 49.50
CA PHE A 13 -17.46 3.98 48.46
C PHE A 13 -17.26 5.15 47.50
N LEU A 14 -16.90 6.33 48.01
CA LEU A 14 -16.65 7.53 47.21
C LEU A 14 -15.43 7.33 46.27
N LEU A 15 -14.37 6.71 46.77
CA LEU A 15 -13.18 6.36 45.96
C LEU A 15 -13.54 5.37 44.85
N MET A 16 -14.34 4.36 45.16
CA MET A 16 -14.78 3.37 44.17
C MET A 16 -15.63 4.01 43.05
N MET A 17 -16.57 4.90 43.39
CA MET A 17 -17.36 5.65 42.42
C MET A 17 -16.49 6.55 41.54
N PHE A 18 -15.47 7.18 42.10
CA PHE A 18 -14.51 7.99 41.33
C PHE A 18 -13.71 7.15 40.33
N VAL A 19 -13.19 5.99 40.75
CA VAL A 19 -12.45 5.07 39.87
C VAL A 19 -13.35 4.55 38.74
N LEU A 20 -14.59 4.16 39.04
CA LEU A 20 -15.54 3.73 38.01
C LEU A 20 -15.90 4.87 37.05
N GLY A 21 -16.03 6.10 37.52
CA GLY A 21 -16.22 7.29 36.69
C GLY A 21 -15.04 7.53 35.72
N LEU A 22 -13.81 7.40 36.21
CA LEU A 22 -12.62 7.52 35.38
C LEU A 22 -12.56 6.40 34.30
N MET A 23 -12.80 5.16 34.67
CA MET A 23 -12.82 4.04 33.72
C MET A 23 -13.86 4.24 32.63
N PHE A 24 -15.06 4.73 33.01
CA PHE A 24 -16.13 5.03 32.05
C PHE A 24 -15.74 6.18 31.12
N PHE A 25 -15.12 7.23 31.64
CA PHE A 25 -14.63 8.38 30.88
C PHE A 25 -13.54 7.97 29.85
N PHE A 26 -12.54 7.18 30.28
CA PHE A 26 -11.52 6.63 29.37
C PHE A 26 -12.13 5.71 28.30
N SER A 27 -13.12 4.92 28.66
CA SER A 27 -13.82 4.05 27.69
C SER A 27 -14.54 4.85 26.61
N ILE A 28 -15.15 5.99 26.95
CA ILE A 28 -15.81 6.89 25.98
C ILE A 28 -14.78 7.53 25.04
N ILE A 29 -13.66 8.02 25.59
CA ILE A 29 -12.60 8.62 24.78
C ILE A 29 -12.05 7.61 23.79
N ASN A 30 -11.67 6.41 24.24
CA ASN A 30 -11.15 5.36 23.39
C ASN A 30 -12.13 4.95 22.27
N LYS A 31 -13.44 4.87 22.58
CA LYS A 31 -14.47 4.59 21.57
C LYS A 31 -14.56 5.70 20.51
N LYS A 32 -14.43 6.95 20.91
CA LYS A 32 -14.49 8.10 20.01
C LYS A 32 -13.28 8.14 19.07
N GLU A 33 -12.07 7.87 19.58
CA GLU A 33 -10.86 7.77 18.78
C GLU A 33 -10.94 6.60 17.78
N GLN A 34 -11.38 5.43 18.23
CA GLN A 34 -11.55 4.25 17.39
C GLN A 34 -12.59 4.48 16.27
N SER A 35 -13.69 5.19 16.57
CA SER A 35 -14.69 5.56 15.58
C SER A 35 -14.14 6.53 14.53
N ALA A 36 -13.36 7.54 14.95
CA ALA A 36 -12.73 8.49 14.04
C ALA A 36 -11.70 7.81 13.13
N GLN A 37 -10.91 6.90 13.68
CA GLN A 37 -9.93 6.12 12.95
C GLN A 37 -10.59 5.21 11.90
N CYS A 38 -11.67 4.53 12.26
CA CYS A 38 -12.47 3.70 11.35
C CYS A 38 -13.09 4.54 10.21
N ALA A 39 -13.60 5.73 10.49
CA ALA A 39 -14.13 6.63 9.48
C ALA A 39 -13.06 7.07 8.46
N THR A 40 -11.85 7.38 8.94
CA THR A 40 -10.71 7.75 8.07
C THR A 40 -10.27 6.57 7.19
N GLU A 41 -10.23 5.36 7.74
CA GLU A 41 -9.91 4.15 6.98
C GLU A 41 -10.95 3.86 5.89
N ILE A 42 -12.24 3.99 6.21
CA ILE A 42 -13.34 3.81 5.24
C ILE A 42 -13.23 4.82 4.10
N GLU A 43 -12.96 6.08 4.38
CA GLU A 43 -12.80 7.10 3.35
C GLU A 43 -11.56 6.84 2.47
N GLY A 44 -10.45 6.41 3.07
CA GLY A 44 -9.26 5.97 2.33
C GLY A 44 -9.53 4.77 1.42
N LEU A 45 -10.31 3.78 1.88
CA LEU A 45 -10.72 2.64 1.07
C LEU A 45 -11.63 3.07 -0.08
N ARG A 46 -12.60 3.93 0.19
CA ARG A 46 -13.52 4.47 -0.82
C ARG A 46 -12.76 5.19 -1.93
N SER A 47 -11.81 6.05 -1.58
CA SER A 47 -10.97 6.77 -2.54
C SER A 47 -10.19 5.83 -3.43
N ARG A 48 -9.60 4.75 -2.86
CA ARG A 48 -8.86 3.73 -3.61
C ARG A 48 -9.77 2.97 -4.59
N VAL A 49 -10.93 2.55 -4.16
CA VAL A 49 -11.91 1.85 -5.01
C VAL A 49 -12.40 2.75 -6.16
N LEU A 50 -12.64 4.02 -5.90
CA LEU A 50 -13.03 4.98 -6.93
C LEU A 50 -11.93 5.18 -7.97
N LEU A 51 -10.66 5.27 -7.55
CA LEU A 51 -9.53 5.37 -8.47
C LEU A 51 -9.35 4.08 -9.29
N GLN A 52 -9.44 2.92 -8.66
CA GLN A 52 -9.42 1.64 -9.37
C GLN A 52 -10.49 1.57 -10.47
N SER A 53 -11.73 1.92 -10.13
CA SER A 53 -12.85 1.92 -11.07
C SER A 53 -12.65 2.92 -12.20
N ARG A 54 -12.17 4.13 -11.88
CA ARG A 54 -12.00 5.22 -12.87
C ARG A 54 -10.92 4.93 -13.90
N TYR A 55 -9.84 4.29 -13.50
CA TYR A 55 -8.64 4.09 -14.32
C TYR A 55 -8.49 2.66 -14.86
N SER A 56 -9.39 1.75 -14.54
CA SER A 56 -9.35 0.39 -15.05
C SER A 56 -9.65 0.38 -16.55
N GLY A 57 -8.66 0.01 -17.36
CA GLY A 57 -8.83 -0.21 -18.82
C GLY A 57 -8.83 1.04 -19.70
N LEU A 58 -8.52 2.24 -19.17
CA LEU A 58 -8.59 3.51 -19.91
C LEU A 58 -7.24 4.17 -20.18
N ILE A 59 -6.13 3.58 -19.73
CA ILE A 59 -4.83 4.25 -19.77
C ILE A 59 -3.89 3.51 -20.71
N LYS A 60 -3.38 4.25 -21.68
CA LYS A 60 -2.27 3.82 -22.53
C LYS A 60 -1.03 4.64 -22.21
N ILE A 61 0.07 3.97 -21.92
CA ILE A 61 1.36 4.61 -21.69
C ILE A 61 1.94 5.00 -23.05
N PRO A 62 2.33 6.25 -23.29
CA PRO A 62 2.96 6.64 -24.54
C PRO A 62 4.29 5.92 -24.77
N GLU A 63 4.51 5.44 -25.97
CA GLU A 63 5.67 4.63 -26.34
C GLU A 63 7.02 5.33 -26.15
N ASN A 64 7.01 6.67 -26.31
CA ASN A 64 8.22 7.50 -26.18
C ASN A 64 8.74 7.64 -24.76
N ASN A 65 7.96 7.21 -23.78
CA ASN A 65 8.36 7.25 -22.38
C ASN A 65 9.48 6.26 -22.09
N LYS A 66 10.42 6.68 -21.27
CA LYS A 66 11.59 5.87 -20.91
C LYS A 66 11.64 5.65 -19.41
N LEU A 67 12.04 4.45 -19.05
CA LEU A 67 12.35 4.04 -17.69
C LEU A 67 13.87 3.97 -17.53
N LYS A 68 14.36 4.35 -16.37
CA LYS A 68 15.78 4.23 -16.03
C LYS A 68 15.98 3.03 -15.12
N ASN A 69 16.72 2.01 -15.56
CA ASN A 69 17.02 0.88 -14.69
C ASN A 69 18.02 1.25 -13.59
N ILE A 70 18.19 0.39 -12.59
CA ILE A 70 19.11 0.64 -11.45
C ILE A 70 20.59 0.76 -11.86
N LYS A 71 20.97 0.31 -13.07
CA LYS A 71 22.32 0.49 -13.63
C LYS A 71 22.48 1.83 -14.32
N GLY A 72 21.42 2.62 -14.42
CA GLY A 72 21.42 3.95 -15.02
C GLY A 72 21.07 4.00 -16.51
N SER A 73 20.83 2.86 -17.17
CA SER A 73 20.46 2.79 -18.57
C SER A 73 18.98 3.15 -18.79
N LEU A 74 18.71 3.93 -19.85
CA LEU A 74 17.36 4.27 -20.28
C LEU A 74 16.80 3.19 -21.20
N GLN A 75 15.57 2.75 -20.94
CA GLN A 75 14.84 1.75 -21.75
C GLN A 75 13.44 2.28 -22.06
N CYS A 76 12.96 2.02 -23.29
CA CYS A 76 11.58 2.32 -23.64
C CYS A 76 10.63 1.33 -22.94
N PHE A 77 9.41 1.77 -22.65
CA PHE A 77 8.40 0.89 -22.05
C PHE A 77 8.14 -0.37 -22.88
N SER A 78 8.12 -0.28 -24.19
CA SER A 78 7.95 -1.44 -25.09
C SER A 78 9.04 -2.52 -24.93
N ILE A 79 10.26 -2.14 -24.54
CA ILE A 79 11.34 -3.09 -24.26
C ILE A 79 11.15 -3.76 -22.90
N VAL A 80 10.63 -3.03 -21.92
CA VAL A 80 10.38 -3.55 -20.57
C VAL A 80 9.14 -4.46 -20.55
N PHE A 81 8.16 -4.15 -21.41
CA PHE A 81 6.87 -4.86 -21.50
C PHE A 81 6.67 -5.53 -22.88
N PRO A 82 7.51 -6.49 -23.28
CA PRO A 82 7.31 -7.26 -24.53
C PRO A 82 6.09 -8.21 -24.42
N GLU A 83 5.69 -8.52 -23.21
CA GLU A 83 4.54 -9.32 -22.78
C GLU A 83 3.83 -8.64 -21.61
N SER A 84 2.66 -9.14 -21.25
CA SER A 84 1.94 -8.64 -20.06
C SER A 84 2.75 -8.90 -18.80
N LYS A 85 2.91 -7.88 -17.94
CA LYS A 85 3.61 -8.00 -16.67
C LYS A 85 2.88 -7.26 -15.55
N LEU A 86 2.96 -7.82 -14.36
CA LEU A 86 2.58 -7.12 -13.15
C LEU A 86 3.60 -6.02 -12.85
N VAL A 87 3.11 -4.88 -12.48
CA VAL A 87 3.90 -3.74 -11.99
C VAL A 87 3.52 -3.47 -10.53
N LEU A 88 4.51 -3.37 -9.67
CA LEU A 88 4.38 -2.72 -8.37
C LEU A 88 4.91 -1.30 -8.51
N TYR A 89 4.04 -0.32 -8.32
CA TYR A 89 4.43 1.08 -8.29
C TYR A 89 4.67 1.56 -6.87
N ILE A 90 5.83 2.20 -6.67
CA ILE A 90 6.23 2.81 -5.41
C ILE A 90 6.68 4.25 -5.62
N SER A 91 6.49 5.11 -4.62
CA SER A 91 6.88 6.50 -4.66
C SER A 91 7.45 6.96 -3.31
N SER A 92 8.43 7.86 -3.33
CA SER A 92 9.08 8.37 -2.12
C SER A 92 8.17 9.19 -1.19
N ASN A 93 6.97 9.55 -1.63
CA ASN A 93 5.95 10.20 -0.82
C ASN A 93 4.95 9.20 -0.18
N GLN A 94 5.15 7.90 -0.38
CA GLN A 94 4.33 6.85 0.21
C GLN A 94 4.91 6.39 1.55
N CYS A 95 4.08 5.71 2.33
CA CYS A 95 4.46 5.14 3.63
C CYS A 95 5.48 4.01 3.45
N ASP A 96 6.67 4.11 4.05
CA ASP A 96 7.74 3.11 3.96
C ASP A 96 7.28 1.71 4.39
N SER A 97 6.52 1.61 5.48
CA SER A 97 5.99 0.33 5.95
C SER A 97 4.97 -0.26 4.97
N CYS A 98 4.27 0.57 4.21
CA CYS A 98 3.32 0.14 3.19
C CYS A 98 4.02 -0.37 1.93
N ILE A 99 5.11 0.31 1.52
CA ILE A 99 5.98 -0.14 0.43
C ILE A 99 6.58 -1.51 0.77
N ASN A 100 7.11 -1.63 1.98
CA ASN A 100 7.72 -2.85 2.46
C ASN A 100 6.73 -4.02 2.48
N ASP A 101 5.53 -3.81 3.00
CA ASP A 101 4.45 -4.80 3.03
C ASP A 101 4.04 -5.24 1.61
N ALA A 102 3.94 -4.31 0.67
CA ALA A 102 3.62 -4.62 -0.73
C ALA A 102 4.72 -5.48 -1.39
N ILE A 103 6.00 -5.13 -1.20
CA ILE A 103 7.12 -5.94 -1.71
C ILE A 103 7.09 -7.34 -1.10
N ASP A 104 6.97 -7.46 0.23
CA ASP A 104 6.99 -8.74 0.93
C ASP A 104 5.85 -9.67 0.48
N LYS A 105 4.68 -9.12 0.17
CA LYS A 105 3.53 -9.89 -0.34
C LYS A 105 3.79 -10.47 -1.73
N VAL A 106 4.26 -9.66 -2.68
CA VAL A 106 4.54 -10.16 -4.04
C VAL A 106 5.72 -11.12 -4.05
N GLU A 107 6.78 -10.87 -3.28
CA GLU A 107 7.92 -11.80 -3.15
C GLU A 107 7.51 -13.11 -2.47
N THR A 108 6.57 -13.07 -1.51
CA THR A 108 6.02 -14.29 -0.90
C THR A 108 5.20 -15.10 -1.89
N TYR A 109 4.46 -14.43 -2.77
CA TYR A 109 3.72 -15.09 -3.85
C TYR A 109 4.68 -15.75 -4.85
N LEU A 110 5.73 -15.06 -5.28
CA LEU A 110 6.78 -15.57 -6.17
C LEU A 110 7.46 -16.83 -5.65
N LYS A 111 7.71 -16.95 -4.36
CA LYS A 111 8.30 -18.17 -3.79
C LYS A 111 7.45 -19.42 -4.05
N LYS A 112 6.14 -19.25 -4.21
CA LYS A 112 5.19 -20.33 -4.52
C LYS A 112 4.92 -20.48 -6.01
N HIS A 113 5.18 -19.43 -6.79
CA HIS A 113 4.89 -19.30 -8.22
C HIS A 113 6.10 -18.69 -8.95
N PRO A 114 7.21 -19.44 -9.11
CA PRO A 114 8.46 -18.92 -9.67
C PRO A 114 8.35 -18.49 -11.15
N GLU A 115 7.32 -18.95 -11.86
CA GLU A 115 6.97 -18.54 -13.23
C GLU A 115 6.43 -17.10 -13.29
N PHE A 116 5.84 -16.63 -12.19
CA PHE A 116 5.24 -15.29 -12.13
C PHE A 116 6.30 -14.20 -12.14
N LYS A 117 6.16 -13.24 -13.04
CA LYS A 117 7.12 -12.14 -13.21
C LYS A 117 6.46 -10.81 -12.90
N TYR A 118 7.21 -9.96 -12.24
CA TYR A 118 6.80 -8.59 -12.00
C TYR A 118 7.99 -7.63 -12.12
N VAL A 119 7.69 -6.35 -12.24
CA VAL A 119 8.67 -5.27 -12.21
C VAL A 119 8.27 -4.22 -11.19
N ILE A 120 9.23 -3.51 -10.63
CA ILE A 120 8.98 -2.37 -9.77
C ILE A 120 9.23 -1.09 -10.58
N ILE A 121 8.24 -0.21 -10.61
CA ILE A 121 8.39 1.15 -11.14
C ILE A 121 8.37 2.11 -9.95
N SER A 122 9.40 2.94 -9.85
CA SER A 122 9.57 3.86 -8.73
C SER A 122 9.57 5.32 -9.18
N LYS A 123 9.10 6.21 -8.32
CA LYS A 123 9.15 7.66 -8.50
C LYS A 123 9.74 8.33 -7.25
N GLY A 124 10.64 9.29 -7.46
CA GLY A 124 11.22 10.10 -6.37
C GLY A 124 12.37 9.44 -5.60
N PHE A 125 12.70 8.17 -5.85
CA PHE A 125 13.87 7.52 -5.28
C PHE A 125 15.10 7.72 -6.15
N SER A 126 16.27 7.88 -5.54
CA SER A 126 17.55 7.83 -6.23
C SER A 126 17.90 6.41 -6.65
N LEU A 127 18.72 6.24 -7.68
CA LEU A 127 19.17 4.91 -8.12
C LEU A 127 19.95 4.17 -7.02
N ARG A 128 20.65 4.92 -6.14
CA ARG A 128 21.35 4.34 -5.00
C ARG A 128 20.38 3.72 -3.99
N GLU A 129 19.30 4.43 -3.65
CA GLU A 129 18.27 3.93 -2.74
C GLU A 129 17.59 2.69 -3.31
N LEU A 130 17.25 2.70 -4.61
CA LEU A 130 16.63 1.55 -5.28
C LEU A 130 17.56 0.33 -5.29
N LYS A 131 18.86 0.55 -5.52
CA LYS A 131 19.87 -0.52 -5.48
C LYS A 131 20.02 -1.11 -4.08
N LEU A 132 20.05 -0.27 -3.05
CA LEU A 132 20.07 -0.71 -1.66
C LEU A 132 18.80 -1.50 -1.32
N MET A 133 17.62 -0.96 -1.67
CA MET A 133 16.34 -1.65 -1.46
C MET A 133 16.34 -3.04 -2.12
N GLN A 134 16.83 -3.16 -3.35
CA GLN A 134 16.91 -4.44 -4.05
C GLN A 134 17.84 -5.43 -3.33
N THR A 135 19.02 -4.97 -2.89
CA THR A 135 20.01 -5.82 -2.23
C THR A 135 19.56 -6.24 -0.84
N ASP A 136 19.14 -5.27 -0.01
CA ASP A 136 18.81 -5.50 1.40
C ASP A 136 17.58 -6.41 1.57
N ARG A 137 16.66 -6.36 0.62
CA ARG A 137 15.44 -7.18 0.63
C ARG A 137 15.48 -8.39 -0.28
N ASN A 138 16.61 -8.61 -0.98
CA ASN A 138 16.76 -9.69 -1.93
C ASN A 138 15.60 -9.75 -2.96
N ILE A 139 15.29 -8.59 -3.56
CA ILE A 139 14.21 -8.47 -4.54
C ILE A 139 14.66 -9.08 -5.87
N ASN A 140 13.91 -10.05 -6.38
CA ASN A 140 14.20 -10.72 -7.65
C ASN A 140 13.65 -9.99 -8.88
N ALA A 141 12.88 -8.91 -8.71
CA ALA A 141 12.34 -8.13 -9.81
C ALA A 141 13.33 -7.11 -10.35
N ASP A 142 13.16 -6.76 -11.64
CA ASP A 142 13.78 -5.56 -12.20
C ASP A 142 13.13 -4.30 -11.61
N ILE A 143 13.99 -3.34 -11.22
CA ILE A 143 13.55 -2.06 -10.67
C ILE A 143 13.89 -0.95 -11.63
N TYR A 144 12.91 -0.10 -11.92
CA TYR A 144 13.01 1.03 -12.80
C TYR A 144 12.59 2.32 -12.10
N ALA A 145 13.32 3.42 -12.38
CA ALA A 145 12.93 4.76 -11.98
C ALA A 145 12.21 5.46 -13.13
N LEU A 146 11.08 6.12 -12.79
CA LEU A 146 10.43 7.07 -13.69
C LEU A 146 11.29 8.33 -13.82
N THR A 147 11.70 8.65 -15.04
CA THR A 147 12.44 9.88 -15.34
C THR A 147 11.54 10.83 -16.12
N ASN A 148 11.19 11.96 -15.52
CA ASN A 148 10.49 13.09 -16.19
C ASN A 148 9.18 12.74 -16.93
N ILE A 149 8.45 11.73 -16.45
CA ILE A 149 7.20 11.32 -17.06
C ILE A 149 6.04 11.99 -16.31
N GLU A 150 5.48 13.02 -16.89
CA GLU A 150 4.21 13.60 -16.46
C GLU A 150 3.02 12.78 -17.04
N LEU A 151 2.87 11.56 -16.60
CA LEU A 151 1.63 10.86 -16.83
C LEU A 151 0.62 11.28 -15.75
N SER A 152 -0.44 11.94 -16.17
CA SER A 152 -1.51 12.41 -15.27
C SER A 152 -2.07 11.29 -14.40
N PHE A 153 -2.01 10.05 -14.89
CA PHE A 153 -2.36 8.85 -14.15
C PHE A 153 -1.52 8.65 -12.89
N PHE A 154 -0.18 8.63 -13.00
CA PHE A 154 0.69 8.43 -11.84
C PHE A 154 0.53 9.57 -10.83
N ASN A 155 0.36 10.80 -11.30
CA ASN A 155 0.15 11.95 -10.40
C ASN A 155 -1.14 11.81 -9.59
N LYS A 156 -2.24 11.38 -10.24
CA LYS A 156 -3.53 11.15 -9.56
C LYS A 156 -3.49 9.98 -8.59
N MET A 157 -2.79 8.90 -8.96
CA MET A 157 -2.63 7.74 -8.08
C MET A 157 -1.71 8.05 -6.89
N ASP A 158 -0.72 8.92 -7.06
CA ASP A 158 0.19 9.37 -6.00
C ASP A 158 -0.55 10.16 -4.88
N GLU A 159 -1.69 10.79 -5.18
CA GLU A 159 -2.51 11.49 -4.18
C GLU A 159 -3.02 10.56 -3.06
N VAL A 160 -3.03 9.24 -3.28
CA VAL A 160 -3.42 8.25 -2.27
C VAL A 160 -2.30 7.96 -1.26
N HIS A 161 -1.06 8.32 -1.59
CA HIS A 161 0.14 8.06 -0.76
C HIS A 161 0.31 6.58 -0.36
N TYR A 162 -0.09 5.66 -1.26
CA TYR A 162 -0.05 4.22 -1.02
C TYR A 162 0.49 3.47 -2.24
N PRO A 163 1.31 2.41 -2.08
CA PRO A 163 1.76 1.60 -3.20
C PRO A 163 0.58 0.89 -3.87
N TYR A 164 0.70 0.58 -5.15
CA TYR A 164 -0.34 -0.13 -5.88
C TYR A 164 0.23 -1.03 -6.96
N TYR A 165 -0.51 -2.07 -7.29
CA TYR A 165 -0.24 -2.97 -8.38
C TYR A 165 -1.09 -2.61 -9.60
N PHE A 166 -0.60 -2.92 -10.79
CA PHE A 166 -1.36 -2.90 -12.03
C PHE A 166 -0.68 -3.79 -13.07
N VAL A 167 -1.38 -4.13 -14.12
CA VAL A 167 -0.83 -4.89 -15.24
C VAL A 167 -0.60 -3.96 -16.42
N VAL A 168 0.54 -4.10 -17.07
CA VAL A 168 0.83 -3.46 -18.36
C VAL A 168 0.95 -4.55 -19.40
N ASN A 169 0.13 -4.46 -20.47
CA ASN A 169 0.19 -5.40 -21.58
C ASN A 169 1.20 -4.94 -22.66
N LYS A 170 1.44 -5.78 -23.68
CA LYS A 170 2.33 -5.47 -24.81
C LYS A 170 1.95 -4.20 -25.61
N ASN A 171 0.70 -3.78 -25.55
CA ASN A 171 0.22 -2.55 -26.18
C ASN A 171 0.39 -1.32 -25.27
N LEU A 172 1.04 -1.48 -24.14
CA LEU A 172 1.25 -0.47 -23.10
C LEU A 172 -0.05 0.04 -22.48
N GLU A 173 -1.07 -0.79 -22.45
CA GLU A 173 -2.34 -0.51 -21.79
C GLU A 173 -2.28 -0.96 -20.34
N VAL A 174 -2.73 -0.08 -19.44
CA VAL A 174 -2.80 -0.33 -17.99
C VAL A 174 -4.15 -0.94 -17.64
N SER A 175 -4.12 -2.02 -16.89
CA SER A 175 -5.32 -2.69 -16.40
C SER A 175 -5.14 -3.23 -14.99
N ASN A 176 -6.20 -3.76 -14.40
CA ASN A 176 -6.16 -4.48 -13.12
C ASN A 176 -5.46 -3.71 -11.99
N ILE A 177 -5.77 -2.43 -11.83
CA ILE A 177 -5.20 -1.63 -10.75
C ILE A 177 -5.71 -2.16 -9.41
N PHE A 178 -4.79 -2.38 -8.46
CA PHE A 178 -5.11 -2.88 -7.13
C PHE A 178 -4.26 -2.20 -6.05
N PHE A 179 -4.91 -1.71 -5.02
CA PHE A 179 -4.23 -1.19 -3.82
C PHE A 179 -4.18 -2.29 -2.77
N PRO A 180 -2.99 -2.73 -2.32
CA PRO A 180 -2.88 -3.74 -1.27
C PRO A 180 -3.50 -3.24 0.03
N ILE A 181 -4.11 -4.15 0.79
CA ILE A 181 -4.74 -3.86 2.08
C ILE A 181 -3.89 -4.50 3.17
N LYS A 182 -3.31 -3.69 4.05
CA LYS A 182 -2.38 -4.14 5.09
C LYS A 182 -2.93 -5.28 5.99
N SER A 183 -4.24 -5.35 6.16
CA SER A 183 -4.92 -6.32 7.03
C SER A 183 -5.40 -7.60 6.31
N SER A 184 -5.24 -7.74 5.00
CA SER A 184 -5.82 -8.85 4.23
C SER A 184 -4.87 -9.40 3.18
N SER A 185 -4.16 -10.48 3.51
CA SER A 185 -3.39 -11.27 2.54
C SER A 185 -4.27 -12.04 1.55
N ILE A 186 -5.54 -12.29 1.90
CA ILE A 186 -6.47 -13.09 1.08
C ILE A 186 -6.83 -12.36 -0.22
N LEU A 187 -6.98 -11.03 -0.16
CA LEU A 187 -7.33 -10.24 -1.35
C LEU A 187 -6.16 -10.14 -2.32
N GLU A 188 -4.93 -9.98 -1.81
CA GLU A 188 -3.73 -10.00 -2.63
C GLU A 188 -3.50 -11.36 -3.29
N ASP A 189 -3.66 -12.46 -2.55
CA ASP A 189 -3.53 -13.80 -3.11
C ASP A 189 -4.54 -14.05 -4.24
N ARG A 190 -5.78 -13.58 -4.08
CA ARG A 190 -6.80 -13.67 -5.14
C ARG A 190 -6.43 -12.81 -6.35
N TYR A 191 -5.95 -11.60 -6.12
CA TYR A 191 -5.52 -10.69 -7.16
C TYR A 191 -4.36 -11.30 -7.97
N PHE A 192 -3.30 -11.78 -7.32
CA PHE A 192 -2.17 -12.39 -8.01
C PHE A 192 -2.57 -13.67 -8.77
N LYS A 193 -3.42 -14.51 -8.21
CA LYS A 193 -3.96 -15.69 -8.90
C LYS A 193 -4.74 -15.30 -10.17
N GLN A 194 -5.57 -14.26 -10.07
CA GLN A 194 -6.34 -13.79 -11.22
C GLN A 194 -5.41 -13.33 -12.35
N ILE A 195 -4.34 -12.60 -12.03
CA ILE A 195 -3.38 -12.10 -13.02
C ILE A 195 -2.57 -13.24 -13.64
N ASN A 196 -2.13 -14.21 -12.85
CA ASN A 196 -1.36 -15.36 -13.34
C ASN A 196 -2.16 -16.24 -14.34
N HIS A 197 -3.48 -16.15 -14.37
CA HIS A 197 -4.35 -16.85 -15.31
C HIS A 197 -4.73 -16.01 -16.55
N MET A 198 -4.22 -14.78 -16.67
CA MET A 198 -4.52 -13.88 -17.79
C MET A 198 -3.48 -13.91 -18.92
N GLU A 199 -2.49 -14.82 -18.84
CA GLU A 199 -1.49 -15.07 -19.89
C GLU A 199 -2.02 -15.97 -21.03
#